data_571c3e82185ca555b06a5c124d983af5
#
_entry.id   571c3e82185ca555b06a5c124d983af5
#
_cell.length_a   1.000
_cell.length_b   1.000
_cell.length_c   1.000
_cell.angle_alpha   90.00
_cell.angle_beta   90.00
_cell.angle_gamma   90.00
#
_symmetry.space_group_name_H-M   'P 1'
#
loop_
_entity.id
_entity.type
_entity.pdbx_description
1 polymer ?
#
loop_
_entity_poly.entity_id
_entity_poly.type
_entity_poly.pdbx_seq_one_letter_code
_entity_poly.pdbx_strand_id
1 'polypeptide(L)'
;MIKDSDKKLFDIVLVWKLDRFARNRYDSARYKTQLKRNGVKLVSATEVISAGPEGIILESVLEGYAEYYSADLSEKVVRGMTENALKGIYNGGTIPFGYMIDETRHYQPDPLLAPYVEQTFQKYADGATMTDLRDWLKAHNIKNSMGGEMSYNTIQRMLSNRRYIGELRLRDVVQP
;
A
#
# COMPACT_ATOMS: atom_id res chain seq x y z
N MET A 1 -12.77 -19.35 14.14
CA MET A 1 -12.52 -19.09 15.58
C MET A 1 -13.72 -18.41 16.24
N ILE A 2 -14.04 -17.12 15.98
CA ILE A 2 -15.18 -16.44 16.65
C ILE A 2 -16.52 -17.17 16.43
N LYS A 3 -16.82 -17.60 15.20
CA LYS A 3 -18.02 -18.41 14.87
C LYS A 3 -18.02 -19.80 15.49
N ASP A 4 -16.86 -20.33 15.88
CA ASP A 4 -16.75 -21.67 16.43
C ASP A 4 -16.72 -21.68 17.96
N SER A 5 -16.72 -20.50 18.59
CA SER A 5 -16.74 -20.37 20.04
C SER A 5 -18.03 -20.90 20.68
N ASP A 6 -19.13 -20.97 19.94
CA ASP A 6 -20.41 -21.58 20.36
C ASP A 6 -20.35 -23.12 20.42
N LYS A 7 -19.41 -23.73 19.69
CA LYS A 7 -19.25 -25.19 19.64
C LYS A 7 -18.49 -25.77 20.85
N LYS A 8 -18.05 -24.90 21.80
CA LYS A 8 -17.26 -25.30 22.99
C LYS A 8 -16.02 -26.15 22.67
N LEU A 9 -15.36 -25.82 21.56
CA LEU A 9 -14.14 -26.54 21.14
C LEU A 9 -12.88 -26.03 21.87
N PHE A 10 -12.97 -24.87 22.51
CA PHE A 10 -11.88 -24.22 23.27
C PHE A 10 -12.48 -23.27 24.32
N ASP A 11 -11.74 -23.07 25.40
CA ASP A 11 -12.15 -22.23 26.54
C ASP A 11 -11.40 -20.89 26.57
N ILE A 12 -10.27 -20.82 25.89
CA ILE A 12 -9.38 -19.66 25.90
C ILE A 12 -8.93 -19.30 24.48
N VAL A 13 -8.97 -18.02 24.17
CA VAL A 13 -8.29 -17.43 23.03
C VAL A 13 -7.08 -16.67 23.54
N LEU A 14 -5.88 -17.13 23.19
CA LEU A 14 -4.62 -16.49 23.55
C LEU A 14 -4.14 -15.62 22.39
N VAL A 15 -3.86 -14.36 22.67
CA VAL A 15 -3.26 -13.42 21.73
C VAL A 15 -1.95 -12.87 22.28
N TRP A 16 -1.05 -12.46 21.42
CA TRP A 16 0.20 -11.85 21.85
C TRP A 16 -0.06 -10.52 22.57
N LYS A 17 -0.87 -9.66 21.94
CA LYS A 17 -1.37 -8.38 22.49
C LYS A 17 -2.82 -8.20 22.08
N LEU A 18 -3.58 -7.38 22.79
CA LEU A 18 -4.98 -7.13 22.50
C LEU A 18 -5.17 -6.43 21.13
N ASP A 19 -4.22 -5.62 20.70
CA ASP A 19 -4.22 -4.98 19.37
C ASP A 19 -4.17 -5.98 18.21
N ARG A 20 -3.74 -7.22 18.47
CA ARG A 20 -3.72 -8.34 17.49
C ARG A 20 -5.02 -9.12 17.42
N PHE A 21 -5.95 -8.86 18.32
CA PHE A 21 -7.21 -9.59 18.39
C PHE A 21 -8.20 -9.14 17.31
N ALA A 22 -8.32 -7.84 17.06
CA ALA A 22 -9.23 -7.27 16.07
C ALA A 22 -8.60 -6.07 15.36
N ARG A 23 -9.14 -5.72 14.19
CA ARG A 23 -8.62 -4.62 13.37
C ARG A 23 -8.99 -3.23 13.88
N ASN A 24 -10.05 -3.12 14.65
CA ASN A 24 -10.54 -1.88 15.23
C ASN A 24 -11.25 -2.15 16.57
N ARG A 25 -11.46 -1.10 17.34
CA ARG A 25 -12.09 -1.15 18.66
C ARG A 25 -13.53 -1.68 18.64
N TYR A 26 -14.29 -1.35 17.62
CA TYR A 26 -15.68 -1.80 17.48
C TYR A 26 -15.78 -3.32 17.31
N ASP A 27 -14.97 -3.88 16.42
CA ASP A 27 -14.89 -5.33 16.21
C ASP A 27 -14.36 -6.04 17.46
N SER A 28 -13.38 -5.45 18.14
CA SER A 28 -12.84 -5.96 19.40
C SER A 28 -13.96 -6.12 20.44
N ALA A 29 -14.70 -5.07 20.73
CA ALA A 29 -15.79 -5.07 21.68
C ALA A 29 -16.89 -6.10 21.33
N ARG A 30 -17.25 -6.17 20.05
CA ARG A 30 -18.24 -7.12 19.54
C ARG A 30 -17.79 -8.57 19.74
N TYR A 31 -16.58 -8.89 19.33
CA TYR A 31 -16.04 -10.25 19.43
C TYR A 31 -15.78 -10.67 20.87
N LYS A 32 -15.33 -9.79 21.74
CA LYS A 32 -15.18 -10.05 23.19
C LYS A 32 -16.53 -10.37 23.82
N THR A 33 -17.56 -9.60 23.50
CA THR A 33 -18.91 -9.85 24.00
C THR A 33 -19.41 -11.23 23.55
N GLN A 34 -19.16 -11.61 22.31
CA GLN A 34 -19.55 -12.93 21.79
C GLN A 34 -18.78 -14.06 22.48
N LEU A 35 -17.45 -13.94 22.60
CA LEU A 35 -16.62 -14.92 23.32
C LEU A 35 -17.10 -15.09 24.76
N LYS A 36 -17.32 -13.98 25.48
CA LYS A 36 -17.81 -13.99 26.87
C LYS A 36 -19.16 -14.69 27.00
N ARG A 37 -20.11 -14.45 26.08
CA ARG A 37 -21.40 -15.15 26.03
C ARG A 37 -21.26 -16.66 25.85
N ASN A 38 -20.26 -17.08 25.07
CA ASN A 38 -20.00 -18.49 24.80
C ASN A 38 -19.09 -19.14 25.87
N GLY A 39 -18.70 -18.41 26.94
CA GLY A 39 -17.89 -18.88 28.03
C GLY A 39 -16.38 -18.92 27.72
N VAL A 40 -15.96 -18.34 26.60
CA VAL A 40 -14.56 -18.33 26.18
C VAL A 40 -13.85 -17.07 26.71
N LYS A 41 -12.67 -17.24 27.31
CA LYS A 41 -11.84 -16.14 27.83
C LYS A 41 -10.85 -15.67 26.76
N LEU A 42 -10.72 -14.35 26.59
CA LEU A 42 -9.63 -13.74 25.84
C LEU A 42 -8.47 -13.42 26.80
N VAL A 43 -7.27 -13.87 26.49
CA VAL A 43 -6.06 -13.68 27.30
C VAL A 43 -4.96 -13.09 26.42
N SER A 44 -4.32 -12.02 26.88
CA SER A 44 -3.10 -11.48 26.28
C SER A 44 -1.87 -12.14 26.92
N ALA A 45 -0.89 -12.51 26.10
CA ALA A 45 0.36 -13.10 26.61
C ALA A 45 1.30 -12.07 27.25
N THR A 46 1.21 -10.81 26.86
CA THR A 46 2.12 -9.74 27.31
C THR A 46 1.45 -8.68 28.18
N GLU A 47 0.12 -8.66 28.24
CA GLU A 47 -0.65 -7.66 28.97
C GLU A 47 -1.43 -8.34 30.09
N VAL A 48 -1.02 -8.12 31.32
CA VAL A 48 -1.72 -8.66 32.51
C VAL A 48 -2.90 -7.75 32.81
N ILE A 49 -4.10 -8.20 32.42
CA ILE A 49 -5.35 -7.47 32.70
C ILE A 49 -6.08 -8.18 33.82
N SER A 50 -6.34 -7.46 34.89
CA SER A 50 -7.11 -8.01 36.03
C SER A 50 -8.56 -8.30 35.59
N ALA A 51 -9.19 -9.26 36.26
CA ALA A 51 -10.60 -9.59 36.01
C ALA A 51 -11.58 -8.58 36.67
N GLY A 52 -11.05 -7.60 37.43
CA GLY A 52 -11.82 -6.59 38.13
C GLY A 52 -12.24 -5.38 37.25
N PRO A 53 -13.02 -4.45 37.83
CA PRO A 53 -13.44 -3.23 37.14
C PRO A 53 -12.29 -2.37 36.62
N GLU A 54 -11.16 -2.35 37.31
CA GLU A 54 -9.93 -1.69 36.94
C GLU A 54 -9.32 -2.26 35.64
N GLY A 55 -9.50 -3.57 35.41
CA GLY A 55 -9.08 -4.23 34.18
C GLY A 55 -9.85 -3.73 32.96
N ILE A 56 -11.12 -3.41 33.09
CA ILE A 56 -11.95 -2.84 32.02
C ILE A 56 -11.41 -1.46 31.61
N ILE A 57 -11.01 -0.65 32.58
CA ILE A 57 -10.45 0.67 32.33
C ILE A 57 -9.11 0.53 31.60
N LEU A 58 -8.22 -0.33 32.12
CA LEU A 58 -6.89 -0.55 31.52
C LEU A 58 -7.01 -1.05 30.08
N GLU A 59 -7.88 -2.01 29.83
CA GLU A 59 -8.15 -2.55 28.49
C GLU A 59 -8.62 -1.45 27.54
N SER A 60 -9.56 -0.60 27.97
CA SER A 60 -10.08 0.51 27.17
C SER A 60 -9.00 1.55 26.85
N VAL A 61 -8.09 1.81 27.79
CA VAL A 61 -6.95 2.72 27.58
C VAL A 61 -5.96 2.14 26.57
N LEU A 62 -5.60 0.85 26.72
CA LEU A 62 -4.68 0.18 25.80
C LEU A 62 -5.23 0.13 24.35
N GLU A 63 -6.51 -0.19 24.21
CA GLU A 63 -7.16 -0.17 22.88
C GLU A 63 -7.24 1.23 22.28
N GLY A 64 -7.59 2.23 23.09
CA GLY A 64 -7.63 3.63 22.64
C GLY A 64 -6.25 4.16 22.24
N TYR A 65 -5.22 3.77 22.99
CA TYR A 65 -3.84 4.13 22.67
C TYR A 65 -3.35 3.49 21.36
N ALA A 66 -3.66 2.22 21.14
CA ALA A 66 -3.29 1.53 19.89
C ALA A 66 -3.97 2.16 18.66
N GLU A 67 -5.25 2.54 18.79
CA GLU A 67 -6.00 3.24 17.73
C GLU A 67 -5.40 4.63 17.45
N TYR A 68 -5.15 5.42 18.50
CA TYR A 68 -4.49 6.72 18.39
C TYR A 68 -3.13 6.61 17.70
N TYR A 69 -2.29 5.67 18.13
CA TYR A 69 -0.95 5.49 17.56
C TYR A 69 -1.01 5.12 16.06
N SER A 70 -1.97 4.28 15.68
CA SER A 70 -2.18 3.92 14.28
C SER A 70 -2.63 5.11 13.42
N ALA A 71 -3.52 5.94 13.94
CA ALA A 71 -3.99 7.15 13.26
C ALA A 71 -2.85 8.19 13.14
N ASP A 72 -2.14 8.48 14.22
CA ASP A 72 -1.02 9.41 14.24
C ASP A 72 0.11 8.98 13.29
N LEU A 73 0.45 7.69 13.27
CA LEU A 73 1.42 7.14 12.31
C LEU A 73 0.96 7.33 10.87
N SER A 74 -0.32 7.05 10.59
CA SER A 74 -0.90 7.26 9.24
C SER A 74 -0.78 8.71 8.80
N GLU A 75 -1.10 9.67 9.67
CA GLU A 75 -0.97 11.10 9.37
C GLU A 75 0.49 11.50 9.10
N LYS A 76 1.42 11.02 9.94
CA LYS A 76 2.86 11.29 9.77
C LYS A 76 3.40 10.73 8.45
N VAL A 77 2.99 9.52 8.09
CA VAL A 77 3.37 8.89 6.80
C VAL A 77 2.82 9.71 5.64
N VAL A 78 1.53 10.06 5.67
CA VAL A 78 0.92 10.88 4.60
C VAL A 78 1.62 12.22 4.44
N ARG A 79 1.91 12.90 5.56
CA ARG A 79 2.64 14.18 5.54
C ARG A 79 4.02 14.01 4.90
N GLY A 80 4.81 13.03 5.36
CA GLY A 80 6.13 12.76 4.79
C GLY A 80 6.09 12.42 3.30
N MET A 81 5.11 11.62 2.86
CA MET A 81 4.93 11.31 1.43
C MET A 81 4.53 12.56 0.63
N THR A 82 3.70 13.45 1.19
CA THR A 82 3.31 14.70 0.55
C THR A 82 4.52 15.65 0.41
N GLU A 83 5.31 15.81 1.46
CA GLU A 83 6.53 16.60 1.42
C GLU A 83 7.53 16.07 0.39
N ASN A 84 7.72 14.76 0.34
CA ASN A 84 8.57 14.15 -0.69
C ASN A 84 8.02 14.42 -2.10
N ALA A 85 6.71 14.25 -2.31
CA ALA A 85 6.10 14.54 -3.60
C ALA A 85 6.32 16.00 -4.01
N LEU A 86 6.15 16.95 -3.09
CA LEU A 86 6.41 18.37 -3.32
C LEU A 86 7.87 18.69 -3.69
N LYS A 87 8.80 17.84 -3.27
CA LYS A 87 10.24 17.95 -3.60
C LYS A 87 10.63 17.12 -4.82
N GLY A 88 9.69 16.43 -5.50
CA GLY A 88 9.99 15.53 -6.60
C GLY A 88 10.69 14.22 -6.17
N ILE A 89 10.70 13.92 -4.86
CA ILE A 89 11.36 12.74 -4.30
C ILE A 89 10.48 11.51 -4.49
N TYR A 90 11.07 10.42 -4.94
CA TYR A 90 10.41 9.13 -5.11
C TYR A 90 9.91 8.54 -3.78
N ASN A 91 8.61 8.28 -3.70
CA ASN A 91 7.94 7.72 -2.53
C ASN A 91 7.76 6.20 -2.56
N GLY A 92 8.40 5.52 -3.50
CA GLY A 92 8.20 4.09 -3.71
C GLY A 92 7.16 3.78 -4.79
N GLY A 93 6.94 2.49 -5.04
CA GLY A 93 6.01 2.00 -6.06
C GLY A 93 6.69 1.69 -7.39
N THR A 94 5.91 1.61 -8.47
CA THR A 94 6.43 1.29 -9.80
C THR A 94 7.04 2.53 -10.45
N ILE A 95 8.30 2.41 -10.85
CA ILE A 95 9.01 3.45 -11.63
C ILE A 95 8.45 3.41 -13.06
N PRO A 96 8.09 4.55 -13.67
CA PRO A 96 7.68 4.60 -15.06
C PRO A 96 8.77 4.03 -15.99
N PHE A 97 8.38 3.33 -17.02
CA PHE A 97 9.31 2.77 -17.99
C PHE A 97 10.14 3.89 -18.64
N GLY A 98 11.45 3.69 -18.78
CA GLY A 98 12.36 4.72 -19.30
C GLY A 98 12.83 5.74 -18.26
N TYR A 99 12.45 5.57 -16.99
CA TYR A 99 13.01 6.32 -15.87
C TYR A 99 13.79 5.40 -14.93
N MET A 100 14.76 5.97 -14.26
CA MET A 100 15.51 5.39 -13.14
C MET A 100 15.43 6.34 -11.94
N ILE A 101 15.82 5.86 -10.77
CA ILE A 101 15.92 6.67 -9.56
C ILE A 101 17.40 6.87 -9.23
N ASP A 102 17.78 8.11 -9.07
CA ASP A 102 19.15 8.47 -8.71
C ASP A 102 19.44 8.27 -7.20
N GLU A 103 20.68 8.52 -6.79
CA GLU A 103 21.11 8.40 -5.38
C GLU A 103 20.38 9.37 -4.45
N THR A 104 19.87 10.49 -4.97
CA THR A 104 19.10 11.49 -4.24
C THR A 104 17.60 11.20 -4.24
N ARG A 105 17.20 10.04 -4.79
CA ARG A 105 15.82 9.56 -4.92
C ARG A 105 14.95 10.40 -5.85
N HIS A 106 15.52 11.05 -6.85
CA HIS A 106 14.78 11.74 -7.90
C HIS A 106 14.66 10.89 -9.15
N TYR A 107 13.60 11.15 -9.93
CA TYR A 107 13.41 10.52 -11.24
C TYR A 107 14.42 11.10 -12.24
N GLN A 108 15.15 10.21 -12.90
CA GLN A 108 16.05 10.55 -14.00
C GLN A 108 15.70 9.71 -15.23
N PRO A 109 15.78 10.26 -16.45
CA PRO A 109 15.65 9.45 -17.66
C PRO A 109 16.73 8.34 -17.68
N ASP A 110 16.30 7.12 -17.95
CA ASP A 110 17.22 6.00 -18.19
C ASP A 110 17.90 6.19 -19.56
N PRO A 111 19.23 6.34 -19.63
CA PRO A 111 19.92 6.60 -20.90
C PRO A 111 19.69 5.53 -21.97
N LEU A 112 19.41 4.29 -21.56
CA LEU A 112 19.18 3.16 -22.47
C LEU A 112 17.71 3.08 -22.93
N LEU A 113 16.77 3.39 -22.06
CA LEU A 113 15.34 3.16 -22.32
C LEU A 113 14.57 4.43 -22.66
N ALA A 114 14.98 5.61 -22.16
CA ALA A 114 14.29 6.86 -22.42
C ALA A 114 14.15 7.18 -23.93
N PRO A 115 15.17 6.97 -24.80
CA PRO A 115 15.01 7.21 -26.23
C PRO A 115 13.91 6.38 -26.90
N TYR A 116 13.67 5.17 -26.42
CA TYR A 116 12.58 4.31 -26.91
C TYR A 116 11.22 4.80 -26.44
N VAL A 117 11.14 5.38 -25.25
CA VAL A 117 9.90 6.01 -24.76
C VAL A 117 9.55 7.21 -25.63
N GLU A 118 10.50 8.12 -25.86
CA GLU A 118 10.30 9.30 -26.72
C GLU A 118 9.85 8.90 -28.14
N GLN A 119 10.54 7.94 -28.74
CA GLN A 119 10.16 7.43 -30.06
C GLN A 119 8.80 6.76 -30.09
N THR A 120 8.40 6.09 -28.99
CA THR A 120 7.07 5.50 -28.87
C THR A 120 6.00 6.58 -28.86
N PHE A 121 6.18 7.66 -28.11
CA PHE A 121 5.27 8.81 -28.10
C PHE A 121 5.20 9.48 -29.48
N GLN A 122 6.37 9.70 -30.11
CA GLN A 122 6.42 10.32 -31.43
C GLN A 122 5.70 9.47 -32.48
N LYS A 123 6.00 8.18 -32.57
CA LYS A 123 5.33 7.25 -33.49
C LYS A 123 3.82 7.21 -33.30
N TYR A 124 3.37 7.22 -32.04
CA TYR A 124 1.94 7.26 -31.73
C TYR A 124 1.31 8.58 -32.20
N ALA A 125 1.97 9.70 -31.98
CA ALA A 125 1.52 11.00 -32.48
C ALA A 125 1.47 11.07 -34.02
N ASP A 126 2.39 10.38 -34.68
CA ASP A 126 2.44 10.25 -36.16
C ASP A 126 1.40 9.26 -36.73
N GLY A 127 0.57 8.65 -35.84
CA GLY A 127 -0.54 7.78 -36.25
C GLY A 127 -0.23 6.28 -36.26
N ALA A 128 0.90 5.83 -35.69
CA ALA A 128 1.17 4.41 -35.54
C ALA A 128 0.14 3.74 -34.62
N THR A 129 -0.30 2.55 -34.97
CA THR A 129 -1.22 1.78 -34.13
C THR A 129 -0.50 1.16 -32.95
N MET A 130 -1.25 0.75 -31.93
CA MET A 130 -0.69 0.06 -30.77
C MET A 130 0.01 -1.27 -31.14
N THR A 131 -0.43 -1.91 -32.20
CA THR A 131 0.19 -3.11 -32.76
C THR A 131 1.56 -2.77 -33.35
N ASP A 132 1.63 -1.72 -34.14
CA ASP A 132 2.89 -1.25 -34.76
C ASP A 132 3.93 -0.88 -33.68
N LEU A 133 3.49 -0.20 -32.62
CA LEU A 133 4.36 0.15 -31.49
C LEU A 133 4.88 -1.10 -30.76
N ARG A 134 4.00 -2.06 -30.50
CA ARG A 134 4.41 -3.31 -29.86
C ARG A 134 5.44 -4.06 -30.69
N ASP A 135 5.19 -4.23 -31.98
CA ASP A 135 6.04 -4.99 -32.90
C ASP A 135 7.36 -4.26 -33.12
N TRP A 136 7.36 -2.93 -33.15
CA TRP A 136 8.56 -2.11 -33.18
C TRP A 136 9.41 -2.27 -31.91
N LEU A 137 8.80 -2.19 -30.71
CA LEU A 137 9.51 -2.40 -29.44
C LEU A 137 10.06 -3.83 -29.34
N LYS A 138 9.33 -4.82 -29.81
CA LYS A 138 9.77 -6.22 -29.87
C LYS A 138 10.96 -6.38 -30.83
N ALA A 139 10.94 -5.77 -31.99
CA ALA A 139 12.06 -5.80 -32.96
C ALA A 139 13.36 -5.22 -32.38
N HIS A 140 13.24 -4.26 -31.44
CA HIS A 140 14.38 -3.69 -30.72
C HIS A 140 14.71 -4.43 -29.40
N ASN A 141 14.07 -5.58 -29.16
CA ASN A 141 14.24 -6.39 -27.94
C ASN A 141 13.97 -5.60 -26.63
N ILE A 142 13.09 -4.61 -26.70
CA ILE A 142 12.69 -3.81 -25.54
C ILE A 142 11.71 -4.61 -24.69
N LYS A 143 12.07 -4.81 -23.42
CA LYS A 143 11.30 -5.60 -22.45
C LYS A 143 10.70 -4.70 -21.38
N ASN A 144 9.58 -5.15 -20.81
CA ASN A 144 8.98 -4.47 -19.66
C ASN A 144 9.84 -4.64 -18.38
N SER A 145 9.48 -3.96 -17.32
CA SER A 145 10.18 -4.00 -16.02
C SER A 145 10.27 -5.40 -15.38
N MET A 146 9.50 -6.37 -15.86
CA MET A 146 9.53 -7.77 -15.41
C MET A 146 10.32 -8.68 -16.37
N GLY A 147 10.97 -8.12 -17.39
CA GLY A 147 11.76 -8.86 -18.38
C GLY A 147 10.93 -9.54 -19.48
N GLY A 148 9.62 -9.37 -19.51
CA GLY A 148 8.73 -9.86 -20.56
C GLY A 148 8.56 -8.89 -21.74
N GLU A 149 7.87 -9.32 -22.80
CA GLU A 149 7.53 -8.47 -23.93
C GLU A 149 6.58 -7.33 -23.51
N MET A 150 6.66 -6.20 -24.21
CA MET A 150 5.76 -5.07 -23.99
C MET A 150 4.36 -5.44 -24.50
N SER A 151 3.41 -5.59 -23.58
CA SER A 151 2.01 -5.87 -23.92
C SER A 151 1.28 -4.59 -24.35
N TYR A 152 0.18 -4.78 -25.06
CA TYR A 152 -0.74 -3.70 -25.42
C TYR A 152 -1.10 -2.81 -24.21
N ASN A 153 -1.50 -3.42 -23.11
CA ASN A 153 -1.86 -2.72 -21.89
C ASN A 153 -0.68 -1.93 -21.28
N THR A 154 0.54 -2.46 -21.40
CA THR A 154 1.74 -1.79 -20.88
C THR A 154 2.02 -0.52 -21.69
N ILE A 155 1.93 -0.60 -23.03
CA ILE A 155 2.11 0.55 -23.94
C ILE A 155 1.01 1.59 -23.69
N GLN A 156 -0.25 1.17 -23.59
CA GLN A 156 -1.37 2.07 -23.32
C GLN A 156 -1.20 2.81 -21.99
N ARG A 157 -0.80 2.08 -20.93
CA ARG A 157 -0.50 2.68 -19.61
C ARG A 157 0.67 3.65 -19.66
N MET A 158 1.68 3.37 -20.46
CA MET A 158 2.81 4.28 -20.69
C MET A 158 2.31 5.56 -21.35
N LEU A 159 1.60 5.48 -22.48
CA LEU A 159 1.10 6.65 -23.24
C LEU A 159 0.11 7.51 -22.42
N SER A 160 -0.60 6.94 -21.48
CA SER A 160 -1.55 7.68 -20.60
C SER A 160 -0.96 8.13 -19.27
N ASN A 161 0.31 7.84 -19.00
CA ASN A 161 0.91 8.17 -17.71
C ASN A 161 1.40 9.62 -17.69
N ARG A 162 0.74 10.45 -16.90
CA ARG A 162 1.03 11.88 -16.79
C ARG A 162 2.41 12.23 -16.21
N ARG A 163 3.12 11.25 -15.65
CA ARG A 163 4.51 11.46 -15.21
C ARG A 163 5.45 11.80 -16.36
N TYR A 164 5.12 11.38 -17.61
CA TYR A 164 5.93 11.74 -18.80
C TYR A 164 5.76 13.20 -19.25
N ILE A 165 4.76 13.91 -18.74
CA ILE A 165 4.59 15.36 -18.91
C ILE A 165 4.96 16.14 -17.63
N GLY A 166 5.70 15.50 -16.71
CA GLY A 166 6.19 16.12 -15.49
C GLY A 166 5.23 16.09 -14.31
N GLU A 167 4.01 15.55 -14.42
CA GLU A 167 3.08 15.54 -13.30
C GLU A 167 3.32 14.36 -12.34
N LEU A 168 3.69 14.67 -11.11
CA LEU A 168 3.68 13.72 -10.01
C LEU A 168 2.38 13.84 -9.23
N ARG A 169 1.54 12.81 -9.27
CA ARG A 169 0.26 12.79 -8.58
C ARG A 169 0.33 11.91 -7.33
N LEU A 170 0.03 12.51 -6.16
CA LEU A 170 -0.13 11.81 -4.90
C LEU A 170 -1.47 12.20 -4.28
N ARG A 171 -2.47 11.31 -4.29
CA ARG A 171 -3.86 11.63 -3.88
C ARG A 171 -4.37 12.88 -4.61
N ASP A 172 -4.71 13.93 -3.84
CA ASP A 172 -5.22 15.20 -4.36
C ASP A 172 -4.12 16.23 -4.68
N VAL A 173 -2.86 15.88 -4.40
CA VAL A 173 -1.70 16.73 -4.70
C VAL A 173 -1.20 16.41 -6.11
N VAL A 174 -1.24 17.40 -6.99
CA VAL A 174 -0.66 17.35 -8.33
C VAL A 174 0.46 18.38 -8.37
N GLN A 175 1.68 17.90 -8.62
CA GLN A 175 2.86 18.74 -8.78
C GLN A 175 3.29 18.70 -10.25
N PRO A 176 3.53 19.85 -10.89
CA PRO A 176 4.15 19.89 -12.22
C PRO A 176 5.61 19.47 -12.16
#